data_c7c6c4b2c8043870a3136791990cbdc4
#
_entry.id   c7c6c4b2c8043870a3136791990cbdc4
#
_cell.length_a   1.000
_cell.length_b   1.000
_cell.length_c   1.000
_cell.angle_alpha   90.00
_cell.angle_beta   90.00
_cell.angle_gamma   90.00
#
_symmetry.space_group_name_H-M   'P 1'
#
loop_
_entity.id
_entity.type
_entity.pdbx_description
1 polymer ?
#
loop_
_entity_poly.entity_id
_entity_poly.type
_entity_poly.pdbx_seq_one_letter_code
_entity_poly.pdbx_strand_id
1 'polypeptide(L)'
;MRLLYADTGGATNDPTKNLSSLGFTPEEVDIFYRLRAMPIGLVFVSGPTGSGKSTTLQRNMINMLKERNYEINLITVEDPPEYPIPGARQMPVTNAGIEEAKEREFTKALSAALRSDPDMLMIGEIRTLSAADLAFRGALSGHGVWTTVHAN
;
A
#
# COMPACT_ATOMS: atom_id res chain seq x y z
N MET A 1 -17.29 8.65 -13.38
CA MET A 1 -17.43 7.98 -12.06
C MET A 1 -17.30 6.48 -12.31
N ARG A 2 -16.12 5.92 -12.06
CA ARG A 2 -15.89 4.49 -12.24
C ARG A 2 -16.28 3.82 -10.94
N LEU A 3 -17.44 3.19 -10.89
CA LEU A 3 -17.83 2.29 -9.82
C LEU A 3 -16.93 1.05 -9.92
N LEU A 4 -15.84 1.04 -9.15
CA LEU A 4 -15.11 -0.19 -8.89
C LEU A 4 -15.96 -0.96 -7.88
N TYR A 5 -16.46 -2.12 -8.28
CA TYR A 5 -17.14 -3.04 -7.39
C TYR A 5 -16.21 -3.36 -6.23
N ALA A 6 -16.54 -2.87 -5.05
CA ALA A 6 -15.99 -3.45 -3.83
C ALA A 6 -16.51 -4.90 -3.84
N ASP A 7 -15.62 -5.84 -4.10
CA ASP A 7 -15.96 -7.26 -3.97
C ASP A 7 -16.29 -7.54 -2.51
N THR A 8 -17.56 -7.47 -2.18
CA THR A 8 -18.13 -7.94 -0.92
C THR A 8 -18.24 -9.47 -0.92
N GLY A 9 -17.56 -10.12 -1.87
CA GLY A 9 -17.48 -11.56 -2.01
C GLY A 9 -17.07 -12.19 -0.69
N GLY A 10 -17.98 -12.99 -0.19
CA GLY A 10 -18.06 -13.53 1.14
C GLY A 10 -16.71 -13.88 1.76
N ALA A 11 -16.50 -13.33 2.94
CA ALA A 11 -15.30 -13.47 3.74
C ALA A 11 -14.91 -14.92 3.95
N THR A 12 -14.16 -15.49 3.02
CA THR A 12 -13.33 -16.63 3.35
C THR A 12 -12.15 -16.04 4.12
N ASN A 13 -12.02 -16.41 5.40
CA ASN A 13 -10.92 -15.99 6.28
C ASN A 13 -9.54 -16.50 5.80
N ASP A 14 -9.44 -17.01 4.59
CA ASP A 14 -8.23 -17.52 4.00
C ASP A 14 -7.54 -16.41 3.20
N PRO A 15 -6.43 -15.86 3.70
CA PRO A 15 -5.72 -14.76 3.05
C PRO A 15 -5.18 -15.13 1.66
N THR A 16 -4.98 -16.43 1.39
CA THR A 16 -4.47 -16.90 0.10
C THR A 16 -5.53 -16.80 -0.99
N LYS A 17 -6.79 -17.08 -0.67
CA LYS A 17 -7.90 -17.01 -1.65
C LYS A 17 -8.12 -15.61 -2.22
N ASN A 18 -7.80 -14.57 -1.47
CA ASN A 18 -7.96 -13.19 -1.94
C ASN A 18 -6.98 -12.81 -3.06
N LEU A 19 -5.77 -13.33 -3.06
CA LEU A 19 -4.78 -13.09 -4.14
C LEU A 19 -5.03 -14.04 -5.31
N SER A 20 -5.37 -15.29 -5.05
CA SER A 20 -5.72 -16.27 -6.10
C SER A 20 -6.92 -15.78 -6.94
N SER A 21 -7.89 -15.08 -6.35
CA SER A 21 -9.01 -14.51 -7.10
C SER A 21 -8.59 -13.37 -8.04
N LEU A 22 -7.40 -12.79 -7.85
CA LEU A 22 -6.80 -11.81 -8.76
C LEU A 22 -5.97 -12.45 -9.88
N GLY A 23 -5.90 -13.79 -9.93
CA GLY A 23 -5.19 -14.54 -10.96
C GLY A 23 -3.75 -14.92 -10.61
N PHE A 24 -3.30 -14.68 -9.38
CA PHE A 24 -1.97 -15.12 -8.94
C PHE A 24 -1.91 -16.64 -8.74
N THR A 25 -0.80 -17.23 -9.16
CA THR A 25 -0.52 -18.66 -8.92
C THR A 25 -0.21 -18.93 -7.44
N PRO A 26 -0.31 -20.19 -6.97
CA PRO A 26 0.06 -20.54 -5.61
C PRO A 26 1.49 -20.14 -5.23
N GLU A 27 2.43 -20.26 -6.18
CA GLU A 27 3.83 -19.87 -5.99
C GLU A 27 3.99 -18.35 -5.79
N GLU A 28 3.25 -17.56 -6.58
CA GLU A 28 3.25 -16.09 -6.44
C GLU A 28 2.59 -15.66 -5.13
N VAL A 29 1.53 -16.33 -4.71
CA VAL A 29 0.88 -16.09 -3.41
C VAL A 29 1.84 -16.36 -2.27
N ASP A 30 2.65 -17.43 -2.34
CA ASP A 30 3.68 -17.75 -1.35
C ASP A 30 4.78 -16.67 -1.30
N ILE A 31 5.19 -16.13 -2.44
CA ILE A 31 6.12 -15.00 -2.48
C ILE A 31 5.53 -13.80 -1.72
N PHE A 32 4.27 -13.42 -1.97
CA PHE A 32 3.63 -12.32 -1.25
C PHE A 32 3.53 -12.61 0.26
N TYR A 33 3.24 -13.84 0.65
CA TYR A 33 3.21 -14.23 2.07
C TYR A 33 4.57 -14.00 2.74
N ARG A 34 5.67 -14.45 2.11
CA ARG A 34 7.02 -14.22 2.62
C ARG A 34 7.38 -12.74 2.70
N LEU A 35 7.01 -11.94 1.68
CA LEU A 35 7.24 -10.49 1.70
C LEU A 35 6.48 -9.81 2.85
N ARG A 36 5.23 -10.22 3.12
CA ARG A 36 4.45 -9.69 4.23
C ARG A 36 5.00 -10.09 5.60
N ALA A 37 5.66 -11.23 5.69
CA ALA A 37 6.30 -11.68 6.92
C ALA A 37 7.53 -10.84 7.30
N MET A 38 8.14 -10.15 6.34
CA MET A 38 9.31 -9.29 6.58
C MET A 38 8.87 -8.00 7.32
N PRO A 39 9.45 -7.74 8.52
CA PRO A 39 9.07 -6.55 9.29
C PRO A 39 9.69 -5.26 8.75
N ILE A 40 10.78 -5.37 8.00
CA ILE A 40 11.59 -4.24 7.51
C ILE A 40 11.91 -4.48 6.04
N GLY A 41 11.89 -3.43 5.26
CA GLY A 41 12.26 -3.48 3.86
C GLY A 41 11.37 -2.63 2.97
N LEU A 42 11.68 -2.62 1.69
CA LEU A 42 10.95 -1.85 0.68
C LEU A 42 10.48 -2.78 -0.44
N VAL A 43 9.18 -2.83 -0.64
CA VAL A 43 8.53 -3.64 -1.68
C VAL A 43 7.91 -2.71 -2.72
N PHE A 44 8.30 -2.88 -3.97
CA PHE A 44 7.72 -2.19 -5.12
C PHE A 44 6.80 -3.12 -5.91
N VAL A 45 5.58 -2.65 -6.16
CA VAL A 45 4.66 -3.26 -7.13
C VAL A 45 4.70 -2.41 -8.39
N SER A 46 5.23 -2.95 -9.47
CA SER A 46 5.48 -2.25 -10.73
C SER A 46 4.58 -2.77 -11.85
N GLY A 47 4.22 -1.89 -12.77
CA GLY A 47 3.45 -2.25 -13.96
C GLY A 47 2.72 -1.04 -14.58
N PRO A 48 2.14 -1.20 -15.78
CA PRO A 48 1.42 -0.14 -16.47
C PRO A 48 0.12 0.25 -15.75
N THR A 49 -0.50 1.34 -16.21
CA THR A 49 -1.82 1.77 -15.71
C THR A 49 -2.85 0.67 -15.96
N GLY A 50 -3.70 0.41 -14.96
CA GLY A 50 -4.77 -0.59 -15.06
C GLY A 50 -4.31 -2.03 -14.90
N SER A 51 -3.05 -2.31 -14.60
CA SER A 51 -2.53 -3.67 -14.35
C SER A 51 -2.89 -4.27 -12.99
N GLY A 52 -3.65 -3.55 -12.17
CA GLY A 52 -4.08 -4.05 -10.85
C GLY A 52 -3.10 -3.80 -9.70
N LYS A 53 -2.12 -2.89 -9.86
CA LYS A 53 -1.14 -2.56 -8.81
C LYS A 53 -1.79 -2.17 -7.49
N SER A 54 -2.68 -1.17 -7.53
CA SER A 54 -3.38 -0.67 -6.32
C SER A 54 -4.22 -1.76 -5.67
N THR A 55 -4.92 -2.58 -6.46
CA THR A 55 -5.71 -3.70 -5.97
C THR A 55 -4.82 -4.75 -5.30
N THR A 56 -3.71 -5.11 -5.93
CA THR A 56 -2.73 -6.06 -5.39
C THR A 56 -2.13 -5.56 -4.08
N LEU A 57 -1.75 -4.28 -4.06
CA LEU A 57 -1.18 -3.65 -2.87
C LEU A 57 -2.18 -3.64 -1.71
N GLN A 58 -3.41 -3.19 -1.96
CA GLN A 58 -4.49 -3.18 -0.98
C GLN A 58 -4.76 -4.58 -0.42
N ARG A 59 -4.86 -5.61 -1.28
CA ARG A 59 -5.10 -7.00 -0.83
C ARG A 59 -3.98 -7.51 0.06
N ASN A 60 -2.74 -7.18 -0.26
CA ASN A 60 -1.61 -7.53 0.60
C ASN A 60 -1.68 -6.83 1.96
N MET A 61 -2.10 -5.57 2.02
CA MET A 61 -2.28 -4.84 3.29
C MET A 61 -3.38 -5.44 4.15
N ILE A 62 -4.53 -5.78 3.55
CA ILE A 62 -5.63 -6.46 4.26
C ILE A 62 -5.18 -7.82 4.80
N ASN A 63 -4.46 -8.61 3.99
CA ASN A 63 -3.96 -9.91 4.43
C ASN A 63 -2.93 -9.76 5.55
N MET A 64 -2.02 -8.80 5.45
CA MET A 64 -1.03 -8.51 6.48
C MET A 64 -1.69 -8.15 7.82
N LEU A 65 -2.72 -7.31 7.83
CA LEU A 65 -3.47 -6.97 9.03
C LEU A 65 -4.14 -8.22 9.64
N LYS A 66 -4.75 -9.07 8.83
CA LYS A 66 -5.38 -10.32 9.29
C LYS A 66 -4.34 -11.29 9.86
N GLU A 67 -3.24 -11.51 9.16
CA GLU A 67 -2.15 -12.40 9.58
C GLU A 67 -1.51 -11.98 10.91
N ARG A 68 -1.56 -10.69 11.23
CA ARG A 68 -1.04 -10.10 12.47
C ARG A 68 -2.13 -9.74 13.49
N ASN A 69 -3.35 -10.30 13.34
CA ASN A 69 -4.50 -10.08 14.22
C ASN A 69 -4.83 -8.59 14.44
N TYR A 70 -4.54 -7.72 13.46
CA TYR A 70 -4.70 -6.25 13.55
C TYR A 70 -3.85 -5.60 14.66
N GLU A 71 -2.78 -6.25 15.09
CA GLU A 71 -1.89 -5.76 16.16
C GLU A 71 -0.71 -4.94 15.63
N ILE A 72 -0.80 -4.43 14.41
CA ILE A 72 0.22 -3.57 13.79
C ILE A 72 -0.34 -2.20 13.45
N ASN A 73 0.51 -1.19 13.56
CA ASN A 73 0.22 0.16 13.10
C ASN A 73 0.50 0.28 11.59
N LEU A 74 -0.51 -0.04 10.78
CA LEU A 74 -0.44 0.17 9.33
C LEU A 74 -0.94 1.56 8.99
N ILE A 75 -0.06 2.39 8.42
CA ILE A 75 -0.41 3.71 7.91
C ILE A 75 -0.33 3.70 6.39
N THR A 76 -1.30 4.35 5.73
CA THR A 76 -1.25 4.55 4.28
C THR A 76 -1.23 6.03 3.92
N VAL A 77 -0.53 6.38 2.84
CA VAL A 77 -0.54 7.72 2.23
C VAL A 77 -0.92 7.56 0.77
N GLU A 78 -2.06 8.11 0.39
CA GLU A 78 -2.68 7.87 -0.93
C GLU A 78 -3.29 9.16 -1.51
N ASP A 79 -3.28 9.32 -2.84
CA ASP A 79 -3.79 10.49 -3.57
C ASP A 79 -4.79 10.13 -4.68
N PRO A 80 -6.08 10.01 -4.38
CA PRO A 80 -6.71 9.65 -3.10
C PRO A 80 -6.73 8.12 -2.89
N PRO A 81 -7.15 7.62 -1.71
CA PRO A 81 -7.42 6.19 -1.52
C PRO A 81 -8.48 5.67 -2.49
N GLU A 82 -8.18 4.59 -3.19
CA GLU A 82 -9.13 3.92 -4.09
C GLU A 82 -10.10 3.00 -3.34
N TYR A 83 -9.62 2.40 -2.25
CA TYR A 83 -10.35 1.40 -1.48
C TYR A 83 -10.13 1.57 0.02
N PRO A 84 -11.15 1.26 0.85
CA PRO A 84 -10.95 1.20 2.28
C PRO A 84 -10.10 -0.02 2.67
N ILE A 85 -9.21 0.17 3.64
CA ILE A 85 -8.43 -0.89 4.28
C ILE A 85 -8.82 -0.93 5.76
N PRO A 86 -9.80 -1.78 6.15
CA PRO A 86 -10.23 -1.86 7.54
C PRO A 86 -9.07 -2.23 8.47
N GLY A 87 -8.85 -1.42 9.50
CA GLY A 87 -7.74 -1.57 10.44
C GLY A 87 -6.49 -0.75 10.10
N ALA A 88 -6.41 -0.15 8.92
CA ALA A 88 -5.35 0.77 8.57
C ALA A 88 -5.73 2.23 8.88
N ARG A 89 -4.74 3.03 9.22
CA ARG A 89 -4.87 4.50 9.27
C ARG A 89 -4.57 5.08 7.90
N GLN A 90 -5.61 5.30 7.10
CA GLN A 90 -5.47 5.88 5.76
C GLN A 90 -5.39 7.40 5.84
N MET A 91 -4.34 7.98 5.25
CA MET A 91 -4.09 9.40 5.16
C MET A 91 -4.30 9.85 3.71
N PRO A 92 -5.49 10.38 3.38
CA PRO A 92 -5.76 10.88 2.04
C PRO A 92 -5.04 12.20 1.79
N VAL A 93 -4.45 12.35 0.61
CA VAL A 93 -4.03 13.65 0.08
C VAL A 93 -5.10 14.12 -0.88
N THR A 94 -5.83 15.16 -0.49
CA THR A 94 -7.06 15.59 -1.21
C THR A 94 -6.98 17.00 -1.78
N ASN A 95 -5.79 17.55 -1.93
CA ASN A 95 -5.67 18.94 -2.35
C ASN A 95 -5.99 19.10 -3.84
N ALA A 96 -7.02 19.88 -4.16
CA ALA A 96 -7.46 20.19 -5.52
C ALA A 96 -6.61 21.26 -6.22
N GLY A 97 -5.38 21.51 -5.75
CA GLY A 97 -4.49 22.52 -6.28
C GLY A 97 -3.71 22.06 -7.52
N ILE A 98 -2.77 22.92 -7.93
CA ILE A 98 -1.79 22.59 -8.97
C ILE A 98 -0.90 21.41 -8.54
N GLU A 99 -0.33 20.69 -9.49
CA GLU A 99 0.42 19.44 -9.26
C GLU A 99 1.55 19.62 -8.22
N GLU A 100 2.30 20.73 -8.29
CA GLU A 100 3.36 21.03 -7.32
C GLU A 100 2.86 21.15 -5.87
N ALA A 101 1.63 21.64 -5.67
CA ALA A 101 1.02 21.72 -4.34
C ALA A 101 0.63 20.35 -3.83
N LYS A 102 0.12 19.48 -4.70
CA LYS A 102 -0.20 18.08 -4.38
C LYS A 102 1.05 17.30 -3.97
N GLU A 103 2.13 17.43 -4.73
CA GLU A 103 3.41 16.79 -4.40
C GLU A 103 3.94 17.22 -3.03
N ARG A 104 3.85 18.52 -2.72
CA ARG A 104 4.24 19.03 -1.40
C ARG A 104 3.37 18.47 -0.27
N GLU A 105 2.07 18.43 -0.46
CA GLU A 105 1.15 17.86 0.53
C GLU A 105 1.38 16.35 0.69
N PHE A 106 1.62 15.63 -0.40
CA PHE A 106 1.95 14.20 -0.36
C PHE A 106 3.24 13.96 0.44
N THR A 107 4.28 14.73 0.16
CA THR A 107 5.57 14.64 0.87
C THR A 107 5.44 14.98 2.36
N LYS A 108 4.61 15.98 2.72
CA LYS A 108 4.30 16.30 4.12
C LYS A 108 3.55 15.15 4.81
N ALA A 109 2.51 14.60 4.16
CA ALA A 109 1.74 13.48 4.69
C ALA A 109 2.64 12.26 4.92
N LEU A 110 3.51 11.94 3.96
CA LEU A 110 4.46 10.85 4.06
C LEU A 110 5.46 11.06 5.21
N SER A 111 5.99 12.28 5.34
CA SER A 111 6.87 12.64 6.46
C SER A 111 6.15 12.57 7.82
N ALA A 112 4.88 12.94 7.88
CA ALA A 112 4.07 12.81 9.09
C ALA A 112 3.78 11.34 9.43
N ALA A 113 3.49 10.51 8.43
CA ALA A 113 3.28 9.08 8.59
C ALA A 113 4.52 8.40 9.20
N LEU A 114 5.71 8.69 8.68
CA LEU A 114 6.98 8.15 9.21
C LEU A 114 7.24 8.55 10.66
N ARG A 115 6.79 9.74 11.10
CA ARG A 115 6.91 10.18 12.50
C ARG A 115 5.83 9.64 13.43
N SER A 116 4.87 8.91 12.89
CA SER A 116 3.78 8.31 13.67
C SER A 116 4.08 6.86 14.10
N ASP A 117 5.34 6.48 14.05
CA ASP A 117 5.85 5.14 14.43
C ASP A 117 5.04 4.00 13.76
N PRO A 118 5.01 3.93 12.44
CA PRO A 118 4.32 2.85 11.74
C PRO A 118 5.13 1.57 11.80
N ASP A 119 4.50 0.44 12.08
CA ASP A 119 5.11 -0.88 11.83
C ASP A 119 5.21 -1.13 10.34
N MET A 120 4.21 -0.64 9.60
CA MET A 120 4.12 -0.80 8.16
C MET A 120 3.57 0.47 7.52
N LEU A 121 4.21 0.91 6.44
CA LEU A 121 3.81 2.06 5.65
C LEU A 121 3.44 1.61 4.23
N MET A 122 2.24 1.95 3.79
CA MET A 122 1.84 1.82 2.40
C MET A 122 1.83 3.19 1.74
N ILE A 123 2.53 3.33 0.63
CA ILE A 123 2.53 4.52 -0.21
C ILE A 123 1.79 4.16 -1.50
N GLY A 124 0.71 4.87 -1.82
CA GLY A 124 -0.13 4.54 -2.98
C GLY A 124 0.67 4.50 -4.27
N GLU A 125 1.43 5.55 -4.54
CA GLU A 125 2.32 5.62 -5.71
C GLU A 125 3.48 6.59 -5.46
N ILE A 126 4.68 6.21 -5.86
CA ILE A 126 5.85 7.11 -5.87
C ILE A 126 5.95 7.75 -7.26
N ARG A 127 5.78 9.08 -7.30
CA ARG A 127 5.88 9.90 -8.53
C ARG A 127 7.10 10.82 -8.54
N THR A 128 7.67 11.13 -7.38
CA THR A 128 8.75 12.10 -7.24
C THR A 128 9.95 11.53 -6.52
N LEU A 129 11.11 12.13 -6.76
CA LEU A 129 12.35 11.77 -6.07
C LEU A 129 12.26 12.03 -4.56
N SER A 130 11.54 13.08 -4.14
CA SER A 130 11.34 13.40 -2.72
C SER A 130 10.54 12.31 -2.01
N ALA A 131 9.48 11.78 -2.64
CA ALA A 131 8.71 10.67 -2.09
C ALA A 131 9.53 9.36 -2.08
N ALA A 132 10.34 9.13 -3.12
CA ALA A 132 11.25 7.98 -3.17
C ALA A 132 12.29 8.04 -2.03
N ASP A 133 12.93 9.18 -1.81
CA ASP A 133 13.91 9.36 -0.73
C ASP A 133 13.28 9.07 0.64
N LEU A 134 12.08 9.57 0.91
CA LEU A 134 11.37 9.29 2.15
C LEU A 134 11.01 7.80 2.31
N ALA A 135 10.61 7.12 1.24
CA ALA A 135 10.32 5.70 1.26
C ALA A 135 11.59 4.88 1.60
N PHE A 136 12.73 5.20 0.97
CA PHE A 136 14.01 4.57 1.27
C PHE A 136 14.45 4.84 2.71
N ARG A 137 14.36 6.07 3.19
CA ARG A 137 14.69 6.43 4.59
C ARG A 137 13.80 5.68 5.58
N GLY A 138 12.50 5.55 5.28
CA GLY A 138 11.58 4.75 6.08
C GLY A 138 12.05 3.30 6.21
N ALA A 139 12.37 2.67 5.09
CA ALA A 139 12.87 1.29 5.07
C ALA A 139 14.21 1.15 5.81
N LEU A 140 15.15 2.08 5.63
CA LEU A 140 16.44 2.08 6.30
C LEU A 140 16.34 2.35 7.80
N SER A 141 15.30 3.06 8.25
CA SER A 141 15.06 3.35 9.67
C SER A 141 14.26 2.26 10.40
N GLY A 142 14.04 1.12 9.77
CA GLY A 142 13.46 -0.04 10.41
C GLY A 142 11.96 -0.25 10.17
N HIS A 143 11.37 0.46 9.19
CA HIS A 143 9.97 0.27 8.84
C HIS A 143 9.80 -0.66 7.63
N GLY A 144 8.71 -1.39 7.57
CA GLY A 144 8.26 -2.04 6.34
C GLY A 144 7.56 -1.02 5.44
N VAL A 145 8.00 -0.91 4.18
CA VAL A 145 7.43 0.05 3.22
C VAL A 145 6.96 -0.69 1.98
N TRP A 146 5.71 -0.49 1.59
CA TRP A 146 5.12 -1.03 0.37
C TRP A 146 4.61 0.10 -0.51
N THR A 147 4.88 0.03 -1.81
CA THR A 147 4.48 1.09 -2.74
C THR A 147 4.28 0.58 -4.15
N THR A 148 3.63 1.41 -4.97
CA THR A 148 3.60 1.19 -6.42
C THR A 148 4.49 2.18 -7.16
N VAL A 149 4.98 1.75 -8.31
CA VAL A 149 5.67 2.59 -9.29
C VAL A 149 5.12 2.35 -10.68
N HIS A 150 5.10 3.39 -11.48
CA HIS A 150 4.77 3.26 -12.89
C HIS A 150 5.99 2.73 -13.65
N ALA A 151 5.77 1.63 -14.39
CA ALA A 151 6.70 1.16 -15.40
C ALA A 151 5.95 1.05 -16.73
N ASN A 152 6.51 1.66 -17.76
CA ASN A 152 6.03 1.54 -19.14
C ASN A 152 6.57 0.27 -19.77
#